data_58950c48fb12e72e7886c16d6e4f3767
#
_entry.id   58950c48fb12e72e7886c16d6e4f3767
#
_cell.length_a   1.000
_cell.length_b   1.000
_cell.length_c   1.000
_cell.angle_alpha   90.00
_cell.angle_beta   90.00
_cell.angle_gamma   90.00
#
_symmetry.space_group_name_H-M   'P 1'
#
loop_
_entity.id
_entity.type
_entity.pdbx_description
1 polymer ?
#
loop_
_entity_poly.entity_id
_entity_poly.type
_entity_poly.pdbx_seq_one_letter_code
_entity_poly.pdbx_strand_id
1 'polypeptide(L)'
;MAINSLSYIGVNSDKIEDWSEYTQKCLGMQQVDRAKGTLSFRMDDHKQRLAITGDTGDNMAFMGWEVESKDDIEMYATRLQKNNIDVIYADKNLCDKRFVEELIFFHDPQGNRVE
;
A
#
# COMPACT_ATOMS: atom_id res chain seq x y z
N MET A 1 -3.79 -19.87 7.21
CA MET A 1 -2.87 -18.94 7.76
C MET A 1 -1.85 -18.55 6.69
N ALA A 2 -2.27 -17.71 5.83
CA ALA A 2 -1.50 -17.29 4.69
C ALA A 2 -1.92 -15.87 4.31
N ILE A 3 -1.21 -15.31 3.35
CA ILE A 3 -1.63 -14.07 2.71
C ILE A 3 -2.90 -14.35 1.93
N ASN A 4 -3.94 -13.56 2.17
CA ASN A 4 -5.22 -13.76 1.49
C ASN A 4 -5.20 -13.18 0.08
N SER A 5 -4.72 -11.97 -0.06
CA SER A 5 -4.79 -11.26 -1.34
C SER A 5 -3.86 -10.06 -1.35
N LEU A 6 -3.61 -9.55 -2.54
CA LEU A 6 -3.01 -8.23 -2.69
C LEU A 6 -4.08 -7.18 -2.35
N SER A 7 -3.79 -6.35 -1.37
CA SER A 7 -4.76 -5.36 -0.88
C SER A 7 -4.69 -4.06 -1.67
N TYR A 8 -3.49 -3.53 -1.84
CA TYR A 8 -3.31 -2.24 -2.53
C TYR A 8 -1.88 -2.13 -3.07
N ILE A 9 -1.70 -1.21 -4.01
CA ILE A 9 -0.36 -0.84 -4.49
C ILE A 9 -0.21 0.68 -4.45
N GLY A 10 1.02 1.12 -4.25
CA GLY A 10 1.38 2.53 -4.31
C GLY A 10 2.39 2.76 -5.41
N VAL A 11 2.21 3.84 -6.13
CA VAL A 11 3.08 4.21 -7.25
C VAL A 11 3.58 5.63 -7.05
N ASN A 12 4.86 5.85 -7.25
CA ASN A 12 5.43 7.19 -7.32
C ASN A 12 5.42 7.65 -8.77
N SER A 13 4.91 8.84 -9.03
CA SER A 13 4.91 9.40 -10.38
C SER A 13 4.90 10.92 -10.32
N ASP A 14 5.66 11.55 -11.19
CA ASP A 14 5.64 13.00 -11.36
C ASP A 14 4.50 13.46 -12.28
N LYS A 15 3.72 12.53 -12.81
CA LYS A 15 2.59 12.78 -13.72
C LYS A 15 1.25 12.52 -13.05
N ILE A 16 1.07 13.04 -11.86
CA ILE A 16 -0.07 12.74 -11.02
C ILE A 16 -1.42 13.10 -11.69
N GLU A 17 -1.47 14.19 -12.44
CA GLU A 17 -2.71 14.58 -13.12
C GLU A 17 -3.06 13.63 -14.27
N ASP A 18 -2.07 13.15 -14.99
CA ASP A 18 -2.29 12.15 -16.03
C ASP A 18 -2.82 10.84 -15.43
N TRP A 19 -2.33 10.46 -14.24
CA TRP A 19 -2.83 9.31 -13.53
C TRP A 19 -4.30 9.45 -13.14
N SER A 20 -4.71 10.64 -12.71
CA SER A 20 -6.11 10.89 -12.37
C SER A 20 -7.03 10.59 -13.54
N GLU A 21 -6.70 11.11 -14.72
CA GLU A 21 -7.49 10.92 -15.93
C GLU A 21 -7.42 9.47 -16.41
N TYR A 22 -6.24 8.91 -16.51
CA TYR A 22 -6.03 7.53 -16.97
C TYR A 22 -6.79 6.51 -16.11
N THR A 23 -6.66 6.64 -14.79
CA THR A 23 -7.25 5.67 -13.87
C THR A 23 -8.77 5.69 -13.94
N GLN A 24 -9.36 6.85 -14.03
CA GLN A 24 -10.82 6.97 -14.08
C GLN A 24 -11.38 6.62 -15.46
N LYS A 25 -10.78 7.15 -16.53
CA LYS A 25 -11.31 6.96 -17.88
C LYS A 25 -10.95 5.62 -18.50
N CYS A 26 -9.73 5.15 -18.28
CA CYS A 26 -9.24 3.92 -18.92
C CYS A 26 -9.42 2.69 -18.06
N LEU A 27 -9.17 2.80 -16.76
CA LEU A 27 -9.28 1.67 -15.83
C LEU A 27 -10.63 1.58 -15.13
N GLY A 28 -11.43 2.63 -15.21
CA GLY A 28 -12.76 2.64 -14.60
C GLY A 28 -12.76 2.66 -13.09
N MET A 29 -11.68 3.08 -12.45
CA MET A 29 -11.61 3.18 -11.01
C MET A 29 -12.22 4.49 -10.51
N GLN A 30 -12.65 4.51 -9.27
CA GLN A 30 -13.23 5.70 -8.64
C GLN A 30 -12.17 6.42 -7.82
N GLN A 31 -12.00 7.70 -8.05
CA GLN A 31 -11.14 8.52 -7.19
C GLN A 31 -11.84 8.72 -5.85
N VAL A 32 -11.17 8.31 -4.77
CA VAL A 32 -11.74 8.33 -3.42
C VAL A 32 -11.32 9.58 -2.68
N ASP A 33 -10.03 9.92 -2.81
CA ASP A 33 -9.45 11.00 -2.04
C ASP A 33 -8.35 11.67 -2.85
N ARG A 34 -8.16 12.95 -2.56
CA ARG A 34 -7.08 13.73 -3.13
C ARG A 34 -6.53 14.65 -2.07
N ALA A 35 -5.28 14.41 -1.69
CA ALA A 35 -4.54 15.31 -0.82
C ALA A 35 -3.43 15.95 -1.64
N LYS A 36 -2.72 16.91 -1.07
CA LYS A 36 -1.60 17.54 -1.75
C LYS A 36 -0.54 16.50 -2.11
N GLY A 37 -0.36 16.29 -3.42
CA GLY A 37 0.65 15.38 -3.92
C GLY A 37 0.27 13.91 -3.88
N THR A 38 -0.97 13.56 -3.56
CA THR A 38 -1.42 12.16 -3.54
C THR A 38 -2.82 11.98 -4.10
N LEU A 39 -3.06 10.83 -4.72
CA LEU A 39 -4.38 10.41 -5.21
C LEU A 39 -4.65 8.99 -4.73
N SER A 40 -5.90 8.71 -4.40
CA SER A 40 -6.34 7.38 -4.01
C SER A 40 -7.52 6.94 -4.86
N PHE A 41 -7.51 5.67 -5.28
CA PHE A 41 -8.54 5.09 -6.14
C PHE A 41 -9.04 3.77 -5.60
N ARG A 42 -10.31 3.49 -5.84
CA ARG A 42 -10.94 2.23 -5.48
C ARG A 42 -11.60 1.60 -6.70
N MET A 43 -11.80 0.30 -6.64
CA MET A 43 -12.51 -0.45 -7.69
C MET A 43 -13.51 -1.46 -7.11
N ASP A 44 -13.58 -1.57 -5.79
CA ASP A 44 -14.48 -2.50 -5.08
C ASP A 44 -14.81 -1.94 -3.70
N ASP A 45 -15.16 -2.79 -2.72
CA ASP A 45 -15.53 -2.36 -1.37
C ASP A 45 -14.36 -1.84 -0.55
N HIS A 46 -13.12 -2.14 -0.91
CA HIS A 46 -11.97 -1.58 -0.22
C HIS A 46 -11.84 -0.09 -0.57
N LYS A 47 -11.55 0.73 0.43
CA LYS A 47 -11.48 2.17 0.24
C LYS A 47 -10.35 2.59 -0.70
N GLN A 48 -9.26 1.83 -0.72
CA GLN A 48 -8.10 2.16 -1.54
C GLN A 48 -7.47 0.90 -2.11
N ARG A 49 -7.34 0.86 -3.42
CA ARG A 49 -6.60 -0.20 -4.12
C ARG A 49 -5.35 0.32 -4.81
N LEU A 50 -5.36 1.60 -5.15
CA LEU A 50 -4.24 2.24 -5.84
C LEU A 50 -4.01 3.61 -5.23
N ALA A 51 -2.75 3.88 -4.84
CA ALA A 51 -2.34 5.19 -4.36
C ALA A 51 -1.24 5.74 -5.26
N ILE A 52 -1.36 6.98 -5.68
CA ILE A 52 -0.35 7.66 -6.49
C ILE A 52 0.23 8.81 -5.68
N THR A 53 1.54 8.85 -5.57
CA THR A 53 2.27 9.90 -4.85
C THR A 53 3.22 10.63 -5.79
N GLY A 54 3.16 11.94 -5.78
CA GLY A 54 3.95 12.78 -6.67
C GLY A 54 5.31 13.22 -6.16
N ASP A 55 5.79 12.63 -5.08
CA ASP A 55 6.97 13.15 -4.37
C ASP A 55 8.30 12.85 -5.05
N THR A 56 8.53 11.61 -5.42
CA THR A 56 9.86 11.20 -5.87
C THR A 56 9.80 10.08 -6.88
N GLY A 57 10.41 10.30 -8.02
CA GLY A 57 10.69 9.27 -8.99
C GLY A 57 9.48 8.68 -9.70
N ASP A 58 9.73 7.69 -10.51
CA ASP A 58 8.74 6.98 -11.30
C ASP A 58 8.91 5.49 -11.04
N ASN A 59 8.38 5.00 -9.94
CA ASN A 59 8.56 3.61 -9.55
C ASN A 59 7.42 3.12 -8.67
N MET A 60 7.44 1.82 -8.39
CA MET A 60 6.56 1.22 -7.40
C MET A 60 6.97 1.70 -6.01
N ALA A 61 6.05 2.33 -5.29
CA ALA A 61 6.33 2.84 -3.95
C ALA A 61 6.19 1.75 -2.90
N PHE A 62 5.11 0.98 -2.97
CA PHE A 62 4.85 -0.10 -2.01
C PHE A 62 3.79 -1.04 -2.55
N MET A 63 3.73 -2.23 -1.97
CA MET A 63 2.64 -3.18 -2.21
C MET A 63 2.15 -3.70 -0.87
N GLY A 64 0.85 -3.75 -0.69
CA GLY A 64 0.23 -4.20 0.54
C GLY A 64 -0.49 -5.52 0.37
N TRP A 65 -0.17 -6.48 1.23
CA TRP A 65 -0.78 -7.80 1.24
C TRP A 65 -1.70 -7.91 2.44
N GLU A 66 -2.86 -8.49 2.22
CA GLU A 66 -3.87 -8.61 3.27
C GLU A 66 -3.80 -9.96 3.96
N VAL A 67 -3.91 -9.94 5.28
CA VAL A 67 -4.04 -11.14 6.10
C VAL A 67 -5.36 -11.07 6.88
N GLU A 68 -5.75 -12.19 7.48
CA GLU A 68 -7.07 -12.31 8.09
C GLU A 68 -7.20 -11.62 9.44
N SER A 69 -6.12 -11.59 10.23
CA SER A 69 -6.19 -11.12 11.62
C SER A 69 -4.90 -10.48 12.09
N LYS A 70 -4.98 -9.81 13.23
CA LYS A 70 -3.81 -9.24 13.91
C LYS A 70 -2.81 -10.33 14.30
N ASP A 71 -3.30 -11.50 14.66
CA ASP A 71 -2.42 -12.62 15.02
C ASP A 71 -1.56 -13.04 13.83
N ASP A 72 -2.10 -12.98 12.63
CA ASP A 72 -1.33 -13.28 11.42
C ASP A 72 -0.23 -12.24 11.20
N ILE A 73 -0.51 -10.97 11.47
CA ILE A 73 0.51 -9.92 11.38
C ILE A 73 1.66 -10.22 12.33
N GLU A 74 1.37 -10.56 13.59
CA GLU A 74 2.40 -10.89 14.56
C GLU A 74 3.18 -12.13 14.17
N MET A 75 2.52 -13.12 13.61
CA MET A 75 3.17 -14.33 13.13
C MET A 75 4.17 -14.01 12.00
N TYR A 76 3.76 -13.20 11.05
CA TYR A 76 4.66 -12.79 9.96
C TYR A 76 5.80 -11.92 10.46
N ALA A 77 5.53 -11.00 11.38
CA ALA A 77 6.58 -10.18 11.98
C ALA A 77 7.64 -11.04 12.66
N THR A 78 7.22 -12.04 13.44
CA THR A 78 8.12 -12.96 14.12
C THR A 78 8.95 -13.76 13.11
N ARG A 79 8.30 -14.27 12.07
CA ARG A 79 8.98 -15.07 11.04
C ARG A 79 10.02 -14.23 10.29
N LEU A 80 9.68 -13.01 9.93
CA LEU A 80 10.59 -12.10 9.25
C LEU A 80 11.79 -11.77 10.14
N GLN A 81 11.56 -11.45 11.40
CA GLN A 81 12.62 -11.13 12.35
C GLN A 81 13.57 -12.30 12.58
N LYS A 82 13.04 -13.52 12.63
CA LYS A 82 13.86 -14.72 12.73
C LYS A 82 14.78 -14.93 11.53
N ASN A 83 14.42 -14.35 10.40
CA ASN A 83 15.22 -14.42 9.18
C ASN A 83 16.02 -13.14 8.94
N ASN A 84 16.24 -12.36 9.99
CA ASN A 84 17.06 -11.14 9.99
C ASN A 84 16.51 -10.03 9.06
N ILE A 85 15.20 -9.97 8.91
CA ILE A 85 14.54 -8.91 8.18
C ILE A 85 13.99 -7.91 9.20
N ASP A 86 14.36 -6.64 9.02
CA ASP A 86 13.86 -5.58 9.89
C ASP A 86 12.37 -5.34 9.60
N VAL A 87 11.57 -5.37 10.65
CA VAL A 87 10.13 -5.15 10.57
C VAL A 87 9.78 -3.88 11.34
N ILE A 88 9.02 -3.00 10.72
CA ILE A 88 8.56 -1.79 11.37
C ILE A 88 7.05 -1.85 11.52
N TYR A 89 6.57 -1.61 12.74
CA TYR A 89 5.15 -1.51 13.02
C TYR A 89 4.70 -0.09 12.71
N ALA A 90 3.69 0.05 11.87
CA ALA A 90 3.18 1.34 11.46
C ALA A 90 2.47 2.04 12.61
N ASP A 91 2.60 3.36 12.67
CA ASP A 91 1.84 4.16 13.62
C ASP A 91 0.40 4.37 13.09
N LYS A 92 -0.42 5.00 13.92
CA LYS A 92 -1.82 5.24 13.57
C LYS A 92 -1.96 6.11 12.33
N ASN A 93 -1.08 7.08 12.15
CA ASN A 93 -1.09 7.96 10.99
C ASN A 93 -0.94 7.18 9.68
N LEU A 94 0.01 6.28 9.63
CA LEU A 94 0.23 5.48 8.43
C LEU A 94 -0.92 4.51 8.19
N CYS A 95 -1.42 3.88 9.25
CA CYS A 95 -2.58 2.99 9.14
C CYS A 95 -3.80 3.73 8.59
N ASP A 96 -4.05 4.94 9.05
CA ASP A 96 -5.14 5.78 8.57
C ASP A 96 -4.97 6.13 7.08
N LYS A 97 -3.75 6.46 6.67
CA LYS A 97 -3.44 6.74 5.26
C LYS A 97 -3.66 5.54 4.35
N ARG A 98 -3.47 4.35 4.87
CA ARG A 98 -3.66 3.09 4.13
C ARG A 98 -5.07 2.53 4.26
N PHE A 99 -5.91 3.12 5.09
CA PHE A 99 -7.27 2.64 5.39
C PHE A 99 -7.27 1.22 5.94
N VAL A 100 -6.35 0.96 6.87
CA VAL A 100 -6.21 -0.35 7.54
C VAL A 100 -6.16 -0.16 9.05
N GLU A 101 -6.46 -1.23 9.79
CA GLU A 101 -6.41 -1.20 11.26
C GLU A 101 -4.99 -1.28 11.77
N GLU A 102 -4.22 -2.18 11.22
CA GLU A 102 -2.82 -2.39 11.57
C GLU A 102 -2.03 -2.81 10.33
N LEU A 103 -0.74 -2.48 10.33
CA LEU A 103 0.17 -2.97 9.31
C LEU A 103 1.60 -2.98 9.83
N ILE A 104 2.39 -3.87 9.27
CA ILE A 104 3.84 -3.86 9.39
C ILE A 104 4.42 -3.60 8.00
N PHE A 105 5.62 -3.07 7.95
CA PHE A 105 6.29 -2.95 6.65
C PHE A 105 7.77 -3.34 6.76
N PHE A 106 8.28 -3.80 5.65
CA PHE A 106 9.63 -4.32 5.52
C PHE A 106 10.04 -4.22 4.05
N HIS A 107 11.26 -4.64 3.74
CA HIS A 107 11.75 -4.60 2.37
C HIS A 107 12.08 -6.00 1.88
N ASP A 108 11.78 -6.26 0.61
CA ASP A 108 12.13 -7.52 -0.03
C ASP A 108 13.62 -7.54 -0.42
N PRO A 109 14.14 -8.67 -0.96
CA PRO A 109 15.56 -8.75 -1.30
C PRO A 109 16.04 -7.69 -2.30
N GLN A 110 15.16 -7.14 -3.11
CA GLN A 110 15.51 -6.09 -4.08
C GLN A 110 15.27 -4.69 -3.54
N GLY A 111 14.87 -4.56 -2.28
CA GLY A 111 14.63 -3.28 -1.64
C GLY A 111 13.25 -2.70 -1.86
N ASN A 112 12.32 -3.47 -2.43
CA ASN A 112 10.94 -3.01 -2.59
C ASN A 112 10.22 -3.03 -1.24
N ARG A 113 9.46 -1.97 -0.97
CA ARG A 113 8.69 -1.88 0.28
C ARG A 113 7.46 -2.76 0.20
N VAL A 114 7.31 -3.63 1.18
CA VAL A 114 6.17 -4.54 1.32
C VAL A 114 5.46 -4.18 2.62
N GLU A 115 4.14 -4.15 2.54
CA GLU A 115 3.31 -3.85 3.69
C GLU A 115 2.33 -4.99 3.98
#